data_b48c300043b62610c4c3a527711c49eb
#
_entry.id   b48c300043b62610c4c3a527711c49eb
#
_cell.length_a   1.000
_cell.length_b   1.000
_cell.length_c   1.000
_cell.angle_alpha   90.00
_cell.angle_beta   90.00
_cell.angle_gamma   90.00
#
_symmetry.space_group_name_H-M   'P 1'
#
loop_
_entity.id
_entity.type
_entity.pdbx_description
1 polymer ?
#
loop_
_entity_poly.entity_id
_entity_poly.type
_entity_poly.pdbx_seq_one_letter_code
_entity_poly.pdbx_strand_id
1 'polypeptide(L)'
;MSLRNTVIALATAALLAPGVEAQELIRLDLNIPTSRLVVYEGDRVIKSYPVSVGKASHGTPDGNFSITHADWNPDWRPPQREWARGREYTPPGLNNPMGRVKLFFMPLYFIHGTPEKESIGTPASHGCVRMLNADVVALSRLLHERAAPHVTKAEIDRILANPRQTRRVNFREEIAVSIRYEPVVVENGTIRVYPDVYDRKAVHAEGVYQALMMGGYDVAGLDMAAVRTFVERAKNRRTVFQVPVAEAFASLATRAEAVSAP
;
A
#
# COMPACT_ATOMS: atom_id res chain seq x y z
N MET A 1 18.49 -81.73 -0.68
CA MET A 1 18.13 -80.73 0.32
C MET A 1 18.37 -79.36 -0.27
N SER A 2 17.32 -78.70 -0.69
CA SER A 2 17.38 -77.37 -1.34
C SER A 2 16.92 -76.31 -0.36
N LEU A 3 17.82 -75.42 0.04
CA LEU A 3 17.51 -74.22 0.90
C LEU A 3 16.96 -73.11 0.04
N ARG A 4 15.68 -72.77 0.26
CA ARG A 4 15.05 -71.62 -0.35
C ARG A 4 15.38 -70.36 0.51
N ASN A 5 16.13 -69.42 -0.02
CA ASN A 5 16.34 -68.11 0.57
C ASN A 5 15.11 -67.21 0.30
N THR A 6 14.39 -66.88 1.36
CA THR A 6 13.29 -65.90 1.32
C THR A 6 13.89 -64.51 1.56
N VAL A 7 13.88 -63.67 0.55
CA VAL A 7 14.27 -62.22 0.68
C VAL A 7 13.02 -61.46 1.12
N ILE A 8 13.04 -60.93 2.33
CA ILE A 8 12.00 -59.99 2.82
C ILE A 8 12.40 -58.60 2.38
N ALA A 9 11.65 -58.01 1.43
CA ALA A 9 11.79 -56.60 1.07
C ALA A 9 11.04 -55.71 2.09
N LEU A 10 11.77 -54.97 2.89
CA LEU A 10 11.21 -53.88 3.71
C LEU A 10 10.88 -52.69 2.80
N ALA A 11 9.59 -52.42 2.59
CA ALA A 11 9.13 -51.19 1.97
C ALA A 11 9.12 -50.07 3.01
N THR A 12 10.06 -49.16 2.97
CA THR A 12 10.06 -47.91 3.76
C THR A 12 9.07 -46.95 3.11
N ALA A 13 7.90 -46.81 3.69
CA ALA A 13 6.96 -45.74 3.37
C ALA A 13 7.51 -44.42 3.90
N ALA A 14 8.01 -43.54 3.03
CA ALA A 14 8.33 -42.18 3.36
C ALA A 14 7.03 -41.42 3.61
N LEU A 15 6.71 -41.10 4.88
CA LEU A 15 5.69 -40.16 5.27
C LEU A 15 6.13 -38.77 4.79
N LEU A 16 5.57 -38.30 3.68
CA LEU A 16 5.62 -36.89 3.29
C LEU A 16 4.85 -36.11 4.36
N ALA A 17 5.56 -35.44 5.26
CA ALA A 17 4.97 -34.46 6.13
C ALA A 17 4.34 -33.36 5.25
N PRO A 18 3.08 -32.92 5.53
CA PRO A 18 2.52 -31.78 4.82
C PRO A 18 3.45 -30.59 5.00
N GLY A 19 3.98 -30.07 3.90
CA GLY A 19 4.80 -28.86 3.92
C GLY A 19 3.98 -27.76 4.58
N VAL A 20 4.50 -27.18 5.65
CA VAL A 20 3.95 -25.91 6.19
C VAL A 20 4.17 -24.90 5.09
N GLU A 21 3.12 -24.56 4.35
CA GLU A 21 3.15 -23.44 3.40
C GLU A 21 3.61 -22.22 4.21
N ALA A 22 4.79 -21.69 3.89
CA ALA A 22 5.26 -20.45 4.50
C ALA A 22 4.23 -19.36 4.19
N GLN A 23 3.58 -18.85 5.21
CA GLN A 23 2.57 -17.80 5.05
C GLN A 23 3.23 -16.61 4.36
N GLU A 24 2.76 -16.27 3.16
CA GLU A 24 3.31 -15.13 2.41
C GLU A 24 3.15 -13.84 3.23
N LEU A 25 4.24 -13.07 3.30
CA LEU A 25 4.28 -11.83 4.09
C LEU A 25 3.34 -10.79 3.48
N ILE A 26 2.53 -10.19 4.36
CA ILE A 26 1.70 -9.06 3.99
C ILE A 26 2.53 -7.77 4.03
N ARG A 27 2.37 -6.93 3.02
CA ARG A 27 3.00 -5.60 2.94
C ARG A 27 2.06 -4.56 2.39
N LEU A 28 2.28 -3.32 2.78
CA LEU A 28 1.56 -2.15 2.31
C LEU A 28 2.43 -1.31 1.38
N ASP A 29 1.85 -0.82 0.31
CA ASP A 29 2.50 0.08 -0.63
C ASP A 29 1.61 1.30 -0.85
N LEU A 30 2.12 2.48 -0.50
CA LEU A 30 1.45 3.77 -0.70
C LEU A 30 2.22 4.57 -1.76
N ASN A 31 1.55 4.92 -2.84
CA ASN A 31 2.09 5.89 -3.78
C ASN A 31 1.38 7.24 -3.58
N ILE A 32 2.12 8.23 -3.08
CA ILE A 32 1.58 9.53 -2.65
C ILE A 32 0.80 10.25 -3.78
N PRO A 33 1.35 10.46 -5.00
CA PRO A 33 0.63 11.15 -6.06
C PRO A 33 -0.66 10.48 -6.50
N THR A 34 -0.73 9.14 -6.40
CA THR A 34 -1.94 8.39 -6.77
C THR A 34 -3.01 8.41 -5.68
N SER A 35 -2.68 8.85 -4.45
CA SER A 35 -3.54 8.75 -3.27
C SER A 35 -4.13 7.34 -3.10
N ARG A 36 -3.29 6.31 -3.30
CA ARG A 36 -3.70 4.90 -3.25
C ARG A 36 -2.76 4.09 -2.37
N LEU A 37 -3.34 3.33 -1.46
CA LEU A 37 -2.68 2.31 -0.63
C LEU A 37 -3.03 0.93 -1.18
N VAL A 38 -2.02 0.15 -1.53
CA VAL A 38 -2.16 -1.21 -2.05
C VAL A 38 -1.66 -2.20 -1.01
N VAL A 39 -2.39 -3.29 -0.82
CA VAL A 39 -2.03 -4.39 0.08
C VAL A 39 -1.59 -5.57 -0.77
N TYR A 40 -0.41 -6.07 -0.49
CA TYR A 40 0.16 -7.25 -1.12
C TYR A 40 0.24 -8.41 -0.14
N GLU A 41 0.10 -9.62 -0.64
CA GLU A 41 0.44 -10.88 -0.01
C GLU A 41 1.43 -11.57 -0.96
N GLY A 42 2.70 -11.67 -0.57
CA GLY A 42 3.78 -11.92 -1.53
C GLY A 42 3.80 -10.89 -2.65
N ASP A 43 3.74 -11.33 -3.90
CA ASP A 43 3.66 -10.46 -5.07
C ASP A 43 2.22 -10.19 -5.56
N ARG A 44 1.23 -10.81 -4.93
CA ARG A 44 -0.16 -10.70 -5.32
C ARG A 44 -0.82 -9.49 -4.66
N VAL A 45 -1.43 -8.62 -5.45
CA VAL A 45 -2.32 -7.56 -4.95
C VAL A 45 -3.60 -8.19 -4.41
N ILE A 46 -3.89 -8.02 -3.13
CA ILE A 46 -5.10 -8.54 -2.50
C ILE A 46 -6.15 -7.46 -2.21
N LYS A 47 -5.72 -6.21 -2.06
CA LYS A 47 -6.64 -5.09 -1.84
C LYS A 47 -6.01 -3.76 -2.25
N SER A 48 -6.86 -2.78 -2.57
CA SER A 48 -6.46 -1.40 -2.81
C SER A 48 -7.48 -0.45 -2.19
N TYR A 49 -6.98 0.65 -1.60
CA TYR A 49 -7.81 1.64 -0.91
C TYR A 49 -7.46 3.05 -1.39
N PRO A 50 -8.45 3.90 -1.66
CA PRO A 50 -8.21 5.33 -1.80
C PRO A 50 -7.88 5.94 -0.44
N VAL A 51 -6.93 6.86 -0.41
CA VAL A 51 -6.46 7.50 0.81
C VAL A 51 -6.30 9.00 0.63
N SER A 52 -6.19 9.74 1.74
CA SER A 52 -5.70 11.12 1.73
C SER A 52 -4.28 11.15 2.29
N VAL A 53 -3.43 11.95 1.67
CA VAL A 53 -2.03 12.14 2.09
C VAL A 53 -1.80 13.55 2.64
N GLY A 54 -0.60 13.84 3.10
CA GLY A 54 -0.21 15.18 3.54
C GLY A 54 -0.35 16.22 2.42
N LYS A 55 -0.72 17.45 2.78
CA LYS A 55 -0.64 18.60 1.87
C LYS A 55 0.82 19.00 1.66
N ALA A 56 1.13 19.74 0.59
CA ALA A 56 2.51 20.10 0.23
C ALA A 56 3.33 20.74 1.36
N SER A 57 2.70 21.58 2.19
CA SER A 57 3.36 22.20 3.36
C SER A 57 3.62 21.24 4.54
N HIS A 58 3.01 20.05 4.53
CA HIS A 58 3.11 19.01 5.56
C HIS A 58 3.03 17.65 4.90
N GLY A 59 4.00 17.34 4.04
CA GLY A 59 4.00 16.12 3.23
C GLY A 59 4.02 14.84 4.06
N THR A 60 3.40 13.81 3.55
CA THR A 60 3.62 12.44 4.02
C THR A 60 5.07 12.04 3.71
N PRO A 61 5.85 11.52 4.68
CA PRO A 61 7.21 11.08 4.42
C PRO A 61 7.20 9.86 3.49
N ASP A 62 8.13 9.83 2.55
CA ASP A 62 8.41 8.66 1.72
C ASP A 62 9.59 7.86 2.29
N GLY A 63 9.61 6.56 2.00
CA GLY A 63 10.60 5.61 2.51
C GLY A 63 9.98 4.27 2.89
N ASN A 64 10.77 3.46 3.56
CA ASN A 64 10.35 2.16 4.08
C ASN A 64 10.17 2.22 5.60
N PHE A 65 9.05 1.75 6.06
CA PHE A 65 8.62 1.80 7.46
C PHE A 65 8.02 0.46 7.89
N SER A 66 7.73 0.33 9.19
CA SER A 66 7.04 -0.84 9.74
C SER A 66 5.87 -0.41 10.63
N ILE A 67 4.77 -1.13 10.58
CA ILE A 67 3.68 -1.02 11.54
C ILE A 67 3.85 -2.12 12.58
N THR A 68 3.95 -1.72 13.86
CA THR A 68 4.16 -2.61 15.00
C THR A 68 2.90 -2.85 15.84
N HIS A 69 1.92 -1.97 15.72
CA HIS A 69 0.67 -2.05 16.48
C HIS A 69 -0.47 -1.23 15.87
N ALA A 70 -1.68 -1.54 16.31
CA ALA A 70 -2.88 -0.79 16.01
C ALA A 70 -3.55 -0.30 17.30
N ASP A 71 -3.93 0.99 17.35
CA ASP A 71 -4.85 1.50 18.35
C ASP A 71 -6.26 1.52 17.76
N TRP A 72 -7.13 0.68 18.30
CA TRP A 72 -8.57 0.67 18.00
C TRP A 72 -9.28 1.71 18.84
N ASN A 73 -10.24 2.43 18.22
CA ASN A 73 -10.95 3.55 18.84
C ASN A 73 -9.96 4.53 19.52
N PRO A 74 -9.00 5.10 18.76
CA PRO A 74 -7.96 5.94 19.33
C PRO A 74 -8.52 7.22 19.92
N ASP A 75 -7.82 7.76 20.92
CA ASP A 75 -7.91 9.17 21.27
C ASP A 75 -7.08 10.01 20.28
N TRP A 76 -7.28 11.31 20.30
CA TRP A 76 -6.42 12.25 19.62
C TRP A 76 -5.82 13.25 20.59
N ARG A 77 -4.50 13.30 20.62
CA ARG A 77 -3.71 14.28 21.37
C ARG A 77 -3.05 15.21 20.37
N PRO A 78 -3.33 16.52 20.44
CA PRO A 78 -2.66 17.48 19.57
C PRO A 78 -1.14 17.36 19.70
N PRO A 79 -0.39 17.19 18.61
CA PRO A 79 1.06 17.18 18.68
C PRO A 79 1.60 18.58 19.00
N GLN A 80 2.81 18.65 19.56
CA GLN A 80 3.49 19.92 19.80
C GLN A 80 4.03 20.50 18.47
N ARG A 81 3.12 20.92 17.63
CA ARG A 81 3.35 21.52 16.30
C ARG A 81 2.53 22.79 16.17
N GLU A 82 3.01 23.77 15.42
CA GLU A 82 2.35 25.06 15.26
C GLU A 82 0.90 24.94 14.74
N TRP A 83 0.67 24.07 13.75
CA TRP A 83 -0.66 23.84 13.18
C TRP A 83 -1.68 23.24 14.18
N ALA A 84 -1.20 22.68 15.30
CA ALA A 84 -2.03 22.08 16.34
C ALA A 84 -2.17 22.98 17.58
N ARG A 85 -1.55 24.18 17.56
CA ARG A 85 -1.62 25.14 18.69
C ARG A 85 -3.08 25.52 18.97
N GLY A 86 -3.49 25.46 20.23
CA GLY A 86 -4.85 25.78 20.66
C GLY A 86 -5.89 24.70 20.38
N ARG A 87 -5.48 23.55 19.84
CA ARG A 87 -6.39 22.40 19.71
C ARG A 87 -6.42 21.61 21.01
N GLU A 88 -7.57 21.07 21.35
CA GLU A 88 -7.79 20.31 22.58
C GLU A 88 -7.73 18.80 22.34
N TYR A 89 -7.51 18.07 23.44
CA TYR A 89 -7.62 16.62 23.47
C TYR A 89 -9.01 16.16 23.03
N THR A 90 -9.07 15.17 22.17
CA THR A 90 -10.32 14.55 21.74
C THR A 90 -10.36 13.09 22.20
N PRO A 91 -11.31 12.73 23.10
CA PRO A 91 -11.43 11.36 23.58
C PRO A 91 -11.83 10.38 22.45
N PRO A 92 -11.71 9.07 22.70
CA PRO A 92 -12.22 8.05 21.78
C PRO A 92 -13.71 8.25 21.49
N GLY A 93 -14.10 8.05 20.23
CA GLY A 93 -15.49 8.22 19.81
C GLY A 93 -15.65 8.23 18.29
N LEU A 94 -16.90 8.22 17.83
CA LEU A 94 -17.22 8.17 16.41
C LEU A 94 -16.80 9.44 15.65
N ASN A 95 -16.73 10.57 16.33
CA ASN A 95 -16.34 11.87 15.77
C ASN A 95 -14.86 12.21 16.00
N ASN A 96 -14.06 11.26 16.56
CA ASN A 96 -12.64 11.50 16.75
C ASN A 96 -11.93 11.66 15.40
N PRO A 97 -11.06 12.67 15.21
CA PRO A 97 -10.37 12.90 13.93
C PRO A 97 -9.46 11.75 13.49
N MET A 98 -9.03 10.86 14.41
CA MET A 98 -8.26 9.65 14.09
C MET A 98 -9.16 8.47 13.64
N GLY A 99 -10.48 8.66 13.62
CA GLY A 99 -11.42 7.62 13.23
C GLY A 99 -11.41 6.40 14.14
N ARG A 100 -11.63 5.23 13.53
CA ARG A 100 -11.84 3.98 14.26
C ARG A 100 -10.55 3.20 14.55
N VAL A 101 -9.49 3.41 13.78
CA VAL A 101 -8.20 2.73 13.95
C VAL A 101 -7.08 3.69 13.59
N LYS A 102 -5.96 3.56 14.29
CA LYS A 102 -4.70 4.24 14.04
C LYS A 102 -3.57 3.21 14.01
N LEU A 103 -2.92 3.09 12.87
CA LEU A 103 -1.77 2.21 12.62
C LEU A 103 -0.50 3.06 12.65
N PHE A 104 0.44 2.72 13.50
CA PHE A 104 1.68 3.48 13.71
C PHE A 104 2.77 2.97 12.77
N PHE A 105 3.30 3.81 11.90
CA PHE A 105 4.44 3.45 11.06
C PHE A 105 5.69 4.32 11.31
N MET A 106 5.51 5.50 11.92
CA MET A 106 6.60 6.38 12.33
C MET A 106 6.12 7.33 13.43
N PRO A 107 6.98 7.85 14.33
CA PRO A 107 6.60 8.85 15.31
C PRO A 107 5.85 10.04 14.70
N LEU A 108 4.65 10.33 15.19
CA LEU A 108 3.72 11.38 14.73
C LEU A 108 3.07 11.13 13.36
N TYR A 109 3.33 10.01 12.69
CA TYR A 109 2.72 9.67 11.42
C TYR A 109 2.01 8.32 11.49
N PHE A 110 0.79 8.32 11.00
CA PHE A 110 -0.13 7.19 11.13
C PHE A 110 -0.90 6.96 9.84
N ILE A 111 -1.32 5.71 9.61
CA ILE A 111 -2.45 5.41 8.74
C ILE A 111 -3.67 5.32 9.66
N HIS A 112 -4.71 6.13 9.43
CA HIS A 112 -5.84 6.20 10.35
C HIS A 112 -7.17 6.49 9.66
N GLY A 113 -8.26 6.19 10.33
CA GLY A 113 -9.59 6.54 9.85
C GLY A 113 -9.87 8.05 9.92
N THR A 114 -10.89 8.50 9.20
CA THR A 114 -11.34 9.89 9.28
C THR A 114 -12.86 9.99 9.18
N PRO A 115 -13.51 10.93 9.89
CA PRO A 115 -14.87 11.32 9.62
C PRO A 115 -15.00 12.22 8.37
N GLU A 116 -13.91 12.90 7.94
CA GLU A 116 -13.84 13.82 6.79
C GLU A 116 -13.70 13.04 5.48
N LYS A 117 -14.79 12.43 4.99
CA LYS A 117 -14.80 11.55 3.81
C LYS A 117 -14.36 12.26 2.53
N GLU A 118 -14.68 13.53 2.41
CA GLU A 118 -14.35 14.40 1.26
C GLU A 118 -12.85 14.65 1.10
N SER A 119 -12.06 14.40 2.14
CA SER A 119 -10.60 14.52 2.07
C SER A 119 -9.95 13.33 1.31
N ILE A 120 -10.65 12.20 1.16
CA ILE A 120 -10.10 11.01 0.52
C ILE A 120 -9.85 11.27 -0.97
N GLY A 121 -8.69 10.81 -1.46
CA GLY A 121 -8.23 11.07 -2.83
C GLY A 121 -7.48 12.40 -3.00
N THR A 122 -7.30 13.18 -1.93
CA THR A 122 -6.67 14.51 -2.00
C THR A 122 -5.54 14.68 -0.97
N PRO A 123 -4.56 15.56 -1.21
CA PRO A 123 -3.53 15.92 -0.24
C PRO A 123 -4.09 16.93 0.78
N ALA A 124 -4.72 16.45 1.86
CA ALA A 124 -5.45 17.29 2.80
C ALA A 124 -4.94 17.20 4.24
N SER A 125 -4.14 16.21 4.61
CA SER A 125 -3.68 16.01 6.00
C SER A 125 -2.44 16.85 6.36
N HIS A 126 -2.00 16.73 7.61
CA HIS A 126 -0.72 17.26 8.08
C HIS A 126 0.37 16.18 8.11
N GLY A 127 0.33 15.26 7.13
CA GLY A 127 1.34 14.24 6.90
C GLY A 127 0.87 12.81 7.18
N CYS A 128 -0.16 12.61 8.00
CA CYS A 128 -0.76 11.29 8.19
C CYS A 128 -1.52 10.82 6.94
N VAL A 129 -1.72 9.52 6.82
CA VAL A 129 -2.50 8.89 5.75
C VAL A 129 -3.92 8.65 6.28
N ARG A 130 -4.91 9.29 5.66
CA ARG A 130 -6.31 9.14 6.05
C ARG A 130 -7.02 8.11 5.18
N MET A 131 -7.85 7.29 5.79
CA MET A 131 -8.72 6.31 5.14
C MET A 131 -10.17 6.51 5.56
N LEU A 132 -11.13 6.06 4.75
CA LEU A 132 -12.50 5.91 5.24
C LEU A 132 -12.50 4.99 6.48
N ASN A 133 -13.38 5.27 7.45
CA ASN A 133 -13.46 4.44 8.66
C ASN A 133 -13.75 2.96 8.36
N ALA A 134 -14.58 2.67 7.36
CA ALA A 134 -14.85 1.30 6.94
C ALA A 134 -13.59 0.62 6.37
N ASP A 135 -12.80 1.35 5.58
CA ASP A 135 -11.61 0.84 4.93
C ASP A 135 -10.47 0.58 5.92
N VAL A 136 -10.21 1.51 6.85
CA VAL A 136 -9.17 1.29 7.87
C VAL A 136 -9.53 0.14 8.81
N VAL A 137 -10.81 -0.06 9.12
CA VAL A 137 -11.28 -1.22 9.91
C VAL A 137 -11.07 -2.50 9.11
N ALA A 138 -11.43 -2.54 7.82
CA ALA A 138 -11.22 -3.70 6.97
C ALA A 138 -9.74 -4.04 6.82
N LEU A 139 -8.89 -3.04 6.55
CA LEU A 139 -7.44 -3.18 6.51
C LEU A 139 -6.91 -3.74 7.84
N SER A 140 -7.28 -3.14 8.97
CA SER A 140 -6.77 -3.56 10.27
C SER A 140 -7.19 -4.98 10.64
N ARG A 141 -8.40 -5.42 10.26
CA ARG A 141 -8.82 -6.83 10.43
C ARG A 141 -7.92 -7.77 9.64
N LEU A 142 -7.63 -7.43 8.38
CA LEU A 142 -6.74 -8.21 7.53
C LEU A 142 -5.33 -8.32 8.13
N LEU A 143 -4.77 -7.19 8.63
CA LEU A 143 -3.46 -7.19 9.29
C LEU A 143 -3.46 -8.02 10.57
N HIS A 144 -4.55 -7.98 11.36
CA HIS A 144 -4.67 -8.79 12.57
C HIS A 144 -4.70 -10.29 12.28
N GLU A 145 -5.40 -10.73 11.23
CA GLU A 145 -5.42 -12.15 10.83
C GLU A 145 -4.02 -12.69 10.54
N ARG A 146 -3.11 -11.82 10.07
CA ARG A 146 -1.73 -12.18 9.71
C ARG A 146 -0.73 -11.96 10.85
N ALA A 147 -0.78 -10.80 11.49
CA ALA A 147 0.25 -10.35 12.43
C ALA A 147 -0.17 -10.38 13.91
N ALA A 148 -1.46 -10.55 14.21
CA ALA A 148 -1.97 -10.62 15.57
C ALA A 148 -3.02 -11.73 15.77
N PRO A 149 -2.76 -13.00 15.39
CA PRO A 149 -3.74 -14.09 15.45
C PRO A 149 -4.18 -14.43 16.88
N HIS A 150 -3.52 -13.89 17.89
CA HIS A 150 -3.90 -14.01 19.30
C HIS A 150 -5.11 -13.13 19.68
N VAL A 151 -5.54 -12.21 18.81
CA VAL A 151 -6.74 -11.38 18.99
C VAL A 151 -7.81 -11.88 18.02
N THR A 152 -8.85 -12.46 18.58
CA THR A 152 -9.93 -13.08 17.79
C THR A 152 -10.81 -12.05 17.10
N LYS A 153 -11.48 -12.46 16.02
CA LYS A 153 -12.50 -11.64 15.35
C LYS A 153 -13.58 -11.14 16.33
N ALA A 154 -14.04 -12.02 17.24
CA ALA A 154 -15.05 -11.67 18.25
C ALA A 154 -14.54 -10.60 19.24
N GLU A 155 -13.25 -10.59 19.56
CA GLU A 155 -12.66 -9.54 20.39
C GLU A 155 -12.62 -8.20 19.65
N ILE A 156 -12.25 -8.21 18.37
CA ILE A 156 -12.28 -6.99 17.53
C ILE A 156 -13.72 -6.47 17.42
N ASP A 157 -14.70 -7.34 17.24
CA ASP A 157 -16.12 -6.93 17.19
C ASP A 157 -16.57 -6.30 18.52
N ARG A 158 -16.16 -6.84 19.67
CA ARG A 158 -16.43 -6.24 21.00
C ARG A 158 -15.75 -4.86 21.16
N ILE A 159 -14.50 -4.74 20.71
CA ILE A 159 -13.78 -3.46 20.73
C ILE A 159 -14.54 -2.41 19.88
N LEU A 160 -14.96 -2.78 18.69
CA LEU A 160 -15.70 -1.89 17.79
C LEU A 160 -17.10 -1.54 18.33
N ALA A 161 -17.74 -2.41 19.09
CA ALA A 161 -19.03 -2.14 19.74
C ALA A 161 -18.91 -1.08 20.85
N ASN A 162 -17.73 -0.87 21.44
CA ASN A 162 -17.49 0.17 22.43
C ASN A 162 -16.55 1.27 21.91
N PRO A 163 -17.04 2.26 21.13
CA PRO A 163 -16.19 3.27 20.48
C PRO A 163 -15.55 4.26 21.47
N ARG A 164 -15.93 4.24 22.75
CA ARG A 164 -15.42 5.17 23.77
C ARG A 164 -14.20 4.63 24.52
N GLN A 165 -13.74 3.42 24.16
CA GLN A 165 -12.59 2.78 24.82
C GLN A 165 -11.50 2.47 23.81
N THR A 166 -10.31 3.04 24.00
CA THR A 166 -9.12 2.69 23.22
C THR A 166 -8.61 1.32 23.61
N ARG A 167 -8.27 0.53 22.59
CA ARG A 167 -7.59 -0.76 22.78
C ARG A 167 -6.39 -0.84 21.84
N ARG A 168 -5.18 -0.94 22.42
CA ARG A 168 -3.96 -1.25 21.68
C ARG A 168 -3.82 -2.74 21.47
N VAL A 169 -3.45 -3.12 20.24
CA VAL A 169 -3.07 -4.48 19.88
C VAL A 169 -1.70 -4.43 19.21
N ASN A 170 -0.73 -5.07 19.85
CA ASN A 170 0.61 -5.21 19.29
C ASN A 170 0.63 -6.37 18.28
N PHE A 171 1.33 -6.19 17.19
CA PHE A 171 1.56 -7.22 16.20
C PHE A 171 2.73 -8.11 16.64
N ARG A 172 2.66 -9.40 16.33
CA ARG A 172 3.78 -10.35 16.58
C ARG A 172 4.88 -10.15 15.55
N GLU A 173 4.49 -9.80 14.35
CA GLU A 173 5.38 -9.51 13.23
C GLU A 173 5.07 -8.10 12.72
N GLU A 174 6.12 -7.37 12.38
CA GLU A 174 5.98 -6.03 11.82
C GLU A 174 5.43 -6.11 10.40
N ILE A 175 4.50 -5.22 10.07
CA ILE A 175 3.98 -5.08 8.71
C ILE A 175 4.81 -4.06 7.96
N ALA A 176 5.48 -4.48 6.91
CA ALA A 176 6.26 -3.60 6.06
C ALA A 176 5.35 -2.59 5.33
N VAL A 177 5.76 -1.33 5.32
CA VAL A 177 5.09 -0.24 4.61
C VAL A 177 6.11 0.48 3.73
N SER A 178 5.92 0.43 2.42
CA SER A 178 6.66 1.26 1.46
C SER A 178 5.80 2.47 1.08
N ILE A 179 6.36 3.66 1.24
CA ILE A 179 5.73 4.91 0.81
C ILE A 179 6.62 5.53 -0.26
N ARG A 180 6.07 5.72 -1.46
CA ARG A 180 6.80 6.20 -2.63
C ARG A 180 6.15 7.45 -3.22
N TYR A 181 6.92 8.14 -4.04
CA TYR A 181 6.48 9.33 -4.75
C TYR A 181 6.71 9.17 -6.25
N GLU A 182 5.82 8.49 -6.93
CA GLU A 182 5.91 8.16 -8.35
C GLU A 182 4.66 8.66 -9.07
N PRO A 183 4.69 9.87 -9.65
CA PRO A 183 3.53 10.42 -10.32
C PRO A 183 3.22 9.74 -11.67
N VAL A 184 4.19 9.06 -12.27
CA VAL A 184 4.00 8.33 -13.53
C VAL A 184 3.82 6.85 -13.21
N VAL A 185 2.71 6.27 -13.66
CA VAL A 185 2.42 4.83 -13.50
C VAL A 185 1.84 4.26 -14.78
N VAL A 186 2.07 2.96 -15.00
CA VAL A 186 1.46 2.20 -16.09
C VAL A 186 0.56 1.13 -15.49
N GLU A 187 -0.70 1.17 -15.84
CA GLU A 187 -1.72 0.21 -15.39
C GLU A 187 -2.61 -0.18 -16.57
N ASN A 188 -2.77 -1.49 -16.80
CA ASN A 188 -3.64 -2.03 -17.85
C ASN A 188 -3.39 -1.40 -19.24
N GLY A 189 -2.13 -1.33 -19.65
CA GLY A 189 -1.75 -0.79 -20.96
C GLY A 189 -1.88 0.74 -21.11
N THR A 190 -2.17 1.45 -20.03
CA THR A 190 -2.35 2.90 -20.01
C THR A 190 -1.29 3.55 -19.14
N ILE A 191 -0.55 4.51 -19.68
CA ILE A 191 0.33 5.37 -18.89
C ILE A 191 -0.47 6.53 -18.32
N ARG A 192 -0.37 6.72 -17.01
CA ARG A 192 -1.04 7.78 -16.25
C ARG A 192 0.00 8.67 -15.58
N VAL A 193 -0.21 9.97 -15.68
CA VAL A 193 0.58 10.97 -14.96
C VAL A 193 -0.34 11.68 -13.98
N TYR A 194 -0.10 11.47 -12.71
CA TYR A 194 -0.81 12.12 -11.61
C TYR A 194 -0.20 13.49 -11.32
N PRO A 195 -0.94 14.43 -10.74
CA PRO A 195 -0.41 15.71 -10.30
C PRO A 195 0.81 15.54 -9.38
N ASP A 196 1.84 16.36 -9.61
CA ASP A 196 3.01 16.45 -8.72
C ASP A 196 2.65 17.27 -7.47
N VAL A 197 1.93 16.63 -6.54
CA VAL A 197 1.25 17.26 -5.40
C VAL A 197 2.19 17.97 -4.43
N TYR A 198 3.50 17.67 -4.47
CA TYR A 198 4.54 18.30 -3.64
C TYR A 198 5.52 19.16 -4.44
N ASP A 199 5.27 19.36 -5.74
CA ASP A 199 6.11 20.14 -6.66
C ASP A 199 7.59 19.70 -6.67
N ARG A 200 7.79 18.36 -6.63
CA ARG A 200 9.13 17.74 -6.62
C ARG A 200 9.80 17.68 -7.99
N LYS A 201 9.12 18.16 -9.05
CA LYS A 201 9.55 18.00 -10.44
C LYS A 201 9.71 16.53 -10.85
N ALA A 202 8.87 15.67 -10.27
CA ALA A 202 8.98 14.21 -10.39
C ALA A 202 8.41 13.67 -11.73
N VAL A 203 7.78 14.49 -12.55
CA VAL A 203 7.37 14.13 -13.91
C VAL A 203 8.51 14.42 -14.88
N HIS A 204 9.36 13.43 -15.12
CA HIS A 204 10.55 13.50 -15.96
C HIS A 204 10.78 12.20 -16.74
N ALA A 205 11.73 12.22 -17.70
CA ALA A 205 11.98 11.10 -18.60
C ALA A 205 12.30 9.78 -17.89
N GLU A 206 13.11 9.84 -16.83
CA GLU A 206 13.45 8.66 -16.03
C GLU A 206 12.20 8.03 -15.37
N GLY A 207 11.30 8.86 -14.82
CA GLY A 207 10.04 8.39 -14.25
C GLY A 207 9.12 7.69 -15.27
N VAL A 208 9.11 8.18 -16.52
CA VAL A 208 8.39 7.52 -17.63
C VAL A 208 9.02 6.16 -17.95
N TYR A 209 10.36 6.14 -18.05
CA TYR A 209 11.10 4.91 -18.31
C TYR A 209 10.84 3.83 -17.26
N GLN A 210 10.97 4.18 -15.98
CA GLN A 210 10.71 3.28 -14.86
C GLN A 210 9.26 2.77 -14.84
N ALA A 211 8.30 3.66 -15.08
CA ALA A 211 6.88 3.28 -15.12
C ALA A 211 6.57 2.28 -16.25
N LEU A 212 7.18 2.45 -17.43
CA LEU A 212 7.05 1.52 -18.56
C LEU A 212 7.65 0.15 -18.22
N MET A 213 8.87 0.12 -17.65
CA MET A 213 9.51 -1.14 -17.22
C MET A 213 8.66 -1.87 -16.18
N MET A 214 8.17 -1.18 -15.16
CA MET A 214 7.31 -1.75 -14.13
C MET A 214 5.97 -2.21 -14.71
N GLY A 215 5.49 -1.57 -15.76
CA GLY A 215 4.29 -1.95 -16.52
C GLY A 215 4.50 -3.14 -17.46
N GLY A 216 5.73 -3.73 -17.50
CA GLY A 216 6.04 -4.91 -18.29
C GLY A 216 6.43 -4.63 -19.76
N TYR A 217 6.78 -3.40 -20.11
CA TYR A 217 7.23 -3.05 -21.45
C TYR A 217 8.74 -3.22 -21.61
N ASP A 218 9.16 -3.68 -22.80
CA ASP A 218 10.57 -3.62 -23.19
C ASP A 218 10.92 -2.22 -23.67
N VAL A 219 11.79 -1.55 -22.92
CA VAL A 219 12.17 -0.17 -23.17
C VAL A 219 13.47 -0.01 -23.99
N ALA A 220 14.07 -1.12 -24.46
CA ALA A 220 15.34 -1.09 -25.23
C ALA A 220 15.24 -0.26 -26.52
N GLY A 221 14.05 -0.25 -27.15
CA GLY A 221 13.78 0.53 -28.37
C GLY A 221 13.03 1.84 -28.14
N LEU A 222 12.99 2.36 -26.90
CA LEU A 222 12.22 3.55 -26.57
C LEU A 222 12.81 4.82 -27.19
N ASP A 223 12.02 5.51 -28.01
CA ASP A 223 12.41 6.79 -28.59
C ASP A 223 12.42 7.90 -27.51
N MET A 224 13.58 8.36 -27.15
CA MET A 224 13.77 9.43 -26.16
C MET A 224 13.21 10.79 -26.59
N ALA A 225 13.02 11.04 -27.89
CA ALA A 225 12.35 12.25 -28.36
C ALA A 225 10.84 12.16 -28.08
N ALA A 226 10.23 11.00 -28.29
CA ALA A 226 8.85 10.73 -27.91
C ALA A 226 8.64 10.85 -26.40
N VAL A 227 9.57 10.33 -25.58
CA VAL A 227 9.53 10.47 -24.10
C VAL A 227 9.56 11.94 -23.68
N ARG A 228 10.49 12.74 -24.23
CA ARG A 228 10.54 14.18 -23.92
C ARG A 228 9.26 14.90 -24.31
N THR A 229 8.73 14.62 -25.48
CA THR A 229 7.45 15.20 -25.95
C THR A 229 6.30 14.82 -25.03
N PHE A 230 6.24 13.57 -24.59
CA PHE A 230 5.24 13.09 -23.62
C PHE A 230 5.35 13.83 -22.29
N VAL A 231 6.56 13.94 -21.72
CA VAL A 231 6.81 14.67 -20.47
C VAL A 231 6.37 16.12 -20.57
N GLU A 232 6.70 16.83 -21.66
CA GLU A 232 6.28 18.23 -21.86
C GLU A 232 4.75 18.38 -21.88
N ARG A 233 4.02 17.44 -22.46
CA ARG A 233 2.55 17.42 -22.49
C ARG A 233 1.93 17.10 -21.14
N ALA A 234 2.61 16.29 -20.31
CA ALA A 234 2.08 15.71 -19.07
C ALA A 234 2.46 16.51 -17.82
N LYS A 235 3.65 17.12 -17.77
CA LYS A 235 4.12 17.87 -16.59
C LYS A 235 3.23 19.08 -16.27
N ASN A 236 3.24 19.51 -15.02
CA ASN A 236 2.51 20.68 -14.49
C ASN A 236 0.97 20.59 -14.59
N ARG A 237 0.41 19.42 -14.84
CA ARG A 237 -1.05 19.23 -14.85
C ARG A 237 -1.59 19.13 -13.44
N ARG A 238 -2.78 19.70 -13.22
CA ARG A 238 -3.52 19.63 -11.95
C ARG A 238 -4.50 18.47 -11.89
N THR A 239 -4.69 17.79 -13.01
CA THR A 239 -5.56 16.61 -13.15
C THR A 239 -4.77 15.46 -13.76
N VAL A 240 -5.23 14.25 -13.56
CA VAL A 240 -4.60 13.06 -14.16
C VAL A 240 -4.59 13.18 -15.68
N PHE A 241 -3.40 13.04 -16.26
CA PHE A 241 -3.21 12.88 -17.70
C PHE A 241 -3.02 11.40 -18.00
N GLN A 242 -3.73 10.86 -18.97
CA GLN A 242 -3.63 9.45 -19.32
C GLN A 242 -3.74 9.24 -20.82
N VAL A 243 -3.03 8.23 -21.32
CA VAL A 243 -3.04 7.83 -22.73
C VAL A 243 -2.63 6.35 -22.83
N PRO A 244 -3.17 5.56 -23.77
CA PRO A 244 -2.68 4.21 -24.04
C PRO A 244 -1.17 4.22 -24.35
N VAL A 245 -0.41 3.27 -23.82
CA VAL A 245 1.03 3.17 -24.06
C VAL A 245 1.33 3.02 -25.55
N ALA A 246 0.55 2.22 -26.27
CA ALA A 246 0.69 2.02 -27.72
C ALA A 246 0.48 3.31 -28.53
N GLU A 247 -0.34 4.25 -28.03
CA GLU A 247 -0.54 5.57 -28.65
C GLU A 247 0.62 6.53 -28.33
N ALA A 248 1.08 6.52 -27.06
CA ALA A 248 2.16 7.39 -26.61
C ALA A 248 3.53 6.96 -27.15
N PHE A 249 3.75 5.66 -27.30
CA PHE A 249 5.03 5.03 -27.63
C PHE A 249 4.81 3.84 -28.58
N ALA A 250 4.48 4.14 -29.84
CA ALA A 250 4.11 3.13 -30.85
C ALA A 250 5.20 2.08 -31.15
N SER A 251 6.45 2.34 -30.77
CA SER A 251 7.57 1.39 -30.94
C SER A 251 7.68 0.33 -29.84
N LEU A 252 6.89 0.45 -28.74
CA LEU A 252 6.99 -0.48 -27.62
C LEU A 252 6.01 -1.65 -27.77
N ALA A 253 6.57 -2.86 -27.73
CA ALA A 253 5.80 -4.08 -27.52
C ALA A 253 5.67 -4.41 -26.03
N THR A 254 4.59 -5.07 -25.63
CA THR A 254 4.50 -5.63 -24.29
C THR A 254 5.44 -6.83 -24.13
N ARG A 255 5.96 -7.06 -22.93
CA ARG A 255 6.86 -8.19 -22.65
C ARG A 255 6.21 -9.54 -22.93
N ALA A 256 4.88 -9.63 -22.83
CA ALA A 256 4.12 -10.82 -23.18
C ALA A 256 4.11 -11.10 -24.71
N GLU A 257 4.12 -10.05 -25.52
CA GLU A 257 4.18 -10.16 -26.99
C GLU A 257 5.61 -10.47 -27.45
N ALA A 258 6.64 -9.98 -26.76
CA ALA A 258 8.05 -10.26 -27.06
C ALA A 258 8.46 -11.73 -26.80
N VAL A 259 7.79 -12.43 -25.87
CA VAL A 259 8.03 -13.86 -25.58
C VAL A 259 7.28 -14.78 -26.54
N SER A 260 6.26 -14.30 -27.23
CA SER A 260 5.43 -15.05 -28.18
C SER A 260 5.81 -14.82 -29.66
N ALA A 261 6.81 -13.98 -29.95
CA ALA A 261 7.34 -13.85 -31.30
C ALA A 261 8.25 -15.06 -31.63
N PRO A 262 8.06 -15.75 -32.75
CA PRO A 262 8.78 -16.95 -33.12
C PRO A 262 10.27 -16.73 -33.40
#